data_9a844f81f9065c3a2f28375354cfaefa
#
_entry.id   9a844f81f9065c3a2f28375354cfaefa
#
_cell.length_a   1.000
_cell.length_b   1.000
_cell.length_c   1.000
_cell.angle_alpha   90.00
_cell.angle_beta   90.00
_cell.angle_gamma   90.00
#
_symmetry.space_group_name_H-M   'P 1'
#
loop_
_entity.id
_entity.type
_entity.pdbx_description
1 polymer ?
#
loop_
_entity_poly.entity_id
_entity_poly.type
_entity_poly.pdbx_seq_one_letter_code
_entity_poly.pdbx_strand_id
1 'polypeptide(L)'
;MEAQLFSDTWHQISGLKVCLVPDYRYIQQWFRGERWYILEDRFGNRFIRMTPEAFQFLNKLSLDREVGEIWQEQLMEDAETTPTQHEIVRILTELRSYNLLQVDGLSQSEDIYQRGVLRQQKELKSKLASFLFIRIPVWNPEPWLKSIGSLPQLIFNKFTFVIWLVLGFFAGQAVISNLDRFGDEASGVLSLGNLPLLYIVIFVLKLIHEFGHALMTKRFGGTVPVMGIMLLIFTPIPYMDATSNWIFRNKYHRVLVGAAGMFVELFFAFIAAIIWANTGEGVLNALAFNVMLIGSISSIVFNGNPLLKFDAYYMLSDQLEIPNLYERSRQQWQSWVEQYVFGLGEAAKRTGESVSKQAWLGAYGALSLAYRILVTVSIIFFVGDKWFLLGMFLGFMAIYTWILKPVFSYTRYLLTEPTIQKFRGRAVTISLAFIALVFVGIYYIPAVNAVRAPGVIFIGRTLYCIQSGFRAAFRDQTWRRRSF
;
A
#
# COMPACT_ATOMS: atom_id res chain seq x y z
N MET A 1 31.71 -4.15 8.54
CA MET A 1 30.91 -3.79 9.73
C MET A 1 31.30 -2.45 10.35
N GLU A 2 32.55 -2.01 10.27
CA GLU A 2 33.01 -0.74 10.89
C GLU A 2 32.38 0.55 10.35
N ALA A 3 31.96 0.59 9.08
CA ALA A 3 31.42 1.82 8.47
C ALA A 3 29.98 2.20 8.92
N GLN A 4 29.31 1.39 9.72
CA GLN A 4 27.94 1.64 10.17
C GLN A 4 27.81 1.96 11.67
N LEU A 5 28.90 1.87 12.45
CA LEU A 5 28.88 2.19 13.87
C LEU A 5 28.79 3.68 14.14
N PHE A 6 29.34 4.52 13.27
CA PHE A 6 29.45 5.97 13.43
C PHE A 6 28.45 6.72 12.54
N SER A 7 27.95 7.86 13.03
CA SER A 7 27.01 8.75 12.32
C SER A 7 27.58 10.16 12.24
N ASP A 8 27.53 10.78 11.05
CA ASP A 8 27.99 12.17 10.84
C ASP A 8 27.21 13.20 11.69
N THR A 9 25.98 12.84 12.10
CA THR A 9 25.12 13.69 12.93
C THR A 9 25.25 13.40 14.43
N TRP A 10 26.12 12.49 14.84
CA TRP A 10 26.34 12.11 16.24
C TRP A 10 26.69 13.29 17.14
N HIS A 11 27.54 14.20 16.65
CA HIS A 11 27.96 15.41 17.37
C HIS A 11 26.79 16.31 17.80
N GLN A 12 25.63 16.20 17.14
CA GLN A 12 24.43 17.01 17.46
C GLN A 12 23.66 16.46 18.66
N ILE A 13 23.85 15.19 19.02
CA ILE A 13 23.10 14.53 20.08
C ILE A 13 23.96 14.00 21.22
N SER A 14 25.27 13.79 20.99
CA SER A 14 26.17 13.20 21.99
C SER A 14 26.25 14.00 23.29
N GLY A 15 26.21 15.33 23.24
CA GLY A 15 26.24 16.21 24.41
C GLY A 15 24.86 16.50 25.03
N LEU A 16 23.80 15.91 24.51
CA LEU A 16 22.46 16.10 25.06
C LEU A 16 22.24 15.24 26.31
N LYS A 17 21.58 15.81 27.33
CA LYS A 17 21.07 15.09 28.49
C LYS A 17 19.57 14.89 28.29
N VAL A 18 19.14 13.65 28.12
CA VAL A 18 17.77 13.33 27.77
C VAL A 18 17.25 12.16 28.59
N CYS A 19 15.97 12.17 28.92
CA CYS A 19 15.30 11.00 29.49
C CYS A 19 13.94 10.77 28.84
N LEU A 20 13.39 9.56 28.99
CA LEU A 20 12.03 9.24 28.55
C LEU A 20 11.03 9.89 29.50
N VAL A 21 9.93 10.42 28.94
CA VAL A 21 8.79 10.92 29.72
C VAL A 21 8.13 9.73 30.43
N PRO A 22 7.77 9.82 31.75
CA PRO A 22 7.33 8.64 32.53
C PRO A 22 6.03 7.99 32.07
N ASP A 23 5.25 8.63 31.22
CA ASP A 23 3.91 8.16 30.78
C ASP A 23 3.96 7.32 29.49
N TYR A 24 4.93 6.44 29.35
CA TYR A 24 4.96 5.48 28.26
C TYR A 24 4.63 4.06 28.74
N ARG A 25 4.15 3.23 27.83
CA ARG A 25 3.99 1.79 28.03
C ARG A 25 4.83 1.05 27.01
N TYR A 26 5.49 0.00 27.41
CA TYR A 26 6.20 -0.88 26.48
C TYR A 26 5.55 -2.26 26.42
N ILE A 27 5.59 -2.85 25.22
CA ILE A 27 5.07 -4.19 24.94
C ILE A 27 6.20 -4.99 24.29
N GLN A 28 6.51 -6.14 24.87
CA GLN A 28 7.47 -7.05 24.30
C GLN A 28 6.79 -7.95 23.28
N GLN A 29 7.33 -8.00 22.06
CA GLN A 29 6.87 -8.88 21.00
C GLN A 29 8.01 -9.74 20.45
N TRP A 30 7.64 -10.94 19.98
CA TRP A 30 8.54 -11.79 19.22
C TRP A 30 8.25 -11.65 17.74
N PHE A 31 9.31 -11.39 16.96
CA PHE A 31 9.22 -11.25 15.51
C PHE A 31 10.32 -12.13 14.90
N ARG A 32 9.95 -13.22 14.23
CA ARG A 32 10.89 -14.21 13.66
C ARG A 32 11.90 -14.80 14.64
N GLY A 33 11.46 -15.03 15.87
CA GLY A 33 12.34 -15.55 16.92
C GLY A 33 13.22 -14.50 17.60
N GLU A 34 13.22 -13.26 17.14
CA GLU A 34 13.90 -12.12 17.77
C GLU A 34 12.94 -11.37 18.69
N ARG A 35 13.44 -10.89 19.82
CA ARG A 35 12.69 -9.99 20.70
C ARG A 35 12.68 -8.58 20.12
N TRP A 36 11.53 -7.92 20.24
CA TRP A 36 11.37 -6.53 19.89
C TRP A 36 10.55 -5.83 20.97
N TYR A 37 10.85 -4.55 21.18
CA TYR A 37 10.09 -3.71 22.10
C TYR A 37 9.30 -2.69 21.30
N ILE A 38 8.01 -2.56 21.64
CA ILE A 38 7.12 -1.54 21.09
C ILE A 38 6.83 -0.56 22.21
N LEU A 39 7.25 0.67 22.04
CA LEU A 39 6.93 1.77 22.93
C LEU A 39 5.62 2.41 22.45
N GLU A 40 4.64 2.49 23.34
CA GLU A 40 3.33 3.07 23.12
C GLU A 40 3.24 4.45 23.78
N ASP A 41 2.95 5.47 22.98
CA ASP A 41 2.52 6.77 23.46
C ASP A 41 1.03 6.71 23.80
N ARG A 42 0.69 6.79 25.09
CA ARG A 42 -0.70 6.70 25.57
C ARG A 42 -1.60 7.84 25.08
N PHE A 43 -1.03 9.01 24.80
CA PHE A 43 -1.79 10.18 24.40
C PHE A 43 -1.91 10.33 22.89
N GLY A 44 -0.88 9.93 22.15
CA GLY A 44 -0.82 10.10 20.69
C GLY A 44 -1.21 8.88 19.87
N ASN A 45 -1.52 7.73 20.48
CA ASN A 45 -1.77 6.44 19.80
C ASN A 45 -0.66 6.12 18.77
N ARG A 46 0.59 6.36 19.18
CA ARG A 46 1.78 6.18 18.35
C ARG A 46 2.62 5.05 18.90
N PHE A 47 3.25 4.31 18.00
CA PHE A 47 4.02 3.13 18.34
C PHE A 47 5.39 3.22 17.70
N ILE A 48 6.44 3.07 18.54
CA ILE A 48 7.82 3.02 18.10
C ILE A 48 8.36 1.62 18.36
N ARG A 49 8.87 1.00 17.32
CA ARG A 49 9.46 -0.33 17.42
C ARG A 49 10.99 -0.21 17.48
N MET A 50 11.59 -0.92 18.42
CA MET A 50 13.03 -0.89 18.65
C MET A 50 13.58 -2.27 19.00
N THR A 51 14.88 -2.45 18.81
CA THR A 51 15.62 -3.64 19.20
C THR A 51 15.76 -3.72 20.73
N PRO A 52 16.05 -4.90 21.32
CA PRO A 52 16.32 -5.03 22.75
C PRO A 52 17.47 -4.13 23.21
N GLU A 53 18.52 -4.04 22.40
CA GLU A 53 19.73 -3.26 22.66
C GLU A 53 19.39 -1.76 22.73
N ALA A 54 18.61 -1.27 21.76
CA ALA A 54 18.15 0.11 21.74
C ALA A 54 17.21 0.42 22.92
N PHE A 55 16.36 -0.51 23.32
CA PHE A 55 15.48 -0.35 24.48
C PHE A 55 16.27 -0.31 25.80
N GLN A 56 17.29 -1.17 25.95
CA GLN A 56 18.19 -1.15 27.12
C GLN A 56 18.94 0.17 27.19
N PHE A 57 19.45 0.67 26.05
CA PHE A 57 20.11 1.96 25.98
C PHE A 57 19.18 3.11 26.41
N LEU A 58 17.95 3.13 25.93
CA LEU A 58 16.97 4.17 26.30
C LEU A 58 16.63 4.17 27.80
N ASN A 59 16.61 3.02 28.43
CA ASN A 59 16.37 2.92 29.88
C ASN A 59 17.56 3.41 30.73
N LYS A 60 18.77 3.48 30.18
CA LYS A 60 19.96 4.05 30.85
C LYS A 60 20.01 5.59 30.74
N LEU A 61 19.19 6.20 29.88
CA LEU A 61 19.16 7.64 29.69
C LEU A 61 18.65 8.36 30.94
N SER A 62 19.36 9.41 31.35
CA SER A 62 19.01 10.28 32.49
C SER A 62 19.35 11.74 32.17
N LEU A 63 18.75 12.67 32.90
CA LEU A 63 19.07 14.10 32.78
C LEU A 63 20.42 14.48 33.40
N ASP A 64 21.05 13.55 34.11
CA ASP A 64 22.34 13.80 34.78
C ASP A 64 23.53 13.53 33.88
N ARG A 65 23.37 12.66 32.87
CA ARG A 65 24.46 12.14 32.04
C ARG A 65 24.22 12.42 30.55
N GLU A 66 25.29 12.62 29.80
CA GLU A 66 25.26 12.84 28.37
C GLU A 66 25.01 11.53 27.61
N VAL A 67 24.27 11.60 26.50
CA VAL A 67 24.00 10.46 25.60
C VAL A 67 25.29 9.81 25.12
N GLY A 68 26.32 10.63 24.84
CA GLY A 68 27.64 10.17 24.40
C GLY A 68 28.38 9.34 25.44
N GLU A 69 28.34 9.75 26.70
CA GLU A 69 28.97 9.04 27.82
C GLU A 69 28.31 7.66 28.02
N ILE A 70 26.97 7.62 28.03
CA ILE A 70 26.21 6.37 28.20
C ILE A 70 26.50 5.40 27.05
N TRP A 71 26.61 5.91 25.82
CA TRP A 71 26.92 5.09 24.66
C TRP A 71 28.34 4.53 24.71
N GLN A 72 29.34 5.35 25.11
CA GLN A 72 30.73 4.91 25.25
C GLN A 72 30.86 3.85 26.34
N GLU A 73 30.20 4.04 27.49
CA GLU A 73 30.20 3.05 28.57
C GLU A 73 29.61 1.71 28.09
N GLN A 74 28.46 1.74 27.39
CA GLN A 74 27.87 0.51 26.89
C GLN A 74 28.73 -0.17 25.81
N LEU A 75 29.41 0.62 24.98
CA LEU A 75 30.36 0.11 23.98
C LEU A 75 31.57 -0.60 24.64
N MET A 76 32.01 -0.10 25.79
CA MET A 76 33.09 -0.72 26.56
C MET A 76 32.62 -1.97 27.31
N GLU A 77 31.36 -2.02 27.77
CA GLU A 77 30.78 -3.18 28.42
C GLU A 77 30.57 -4.33 27.44
N ASP A 78 29.93 -4.07 26.31
CA ASP A 78 29.61 -5.06 25.26
C ASP A 78 29.41 -4.40 23.89
N ALA A 79 30.43 -4.49 23.05
CA ALA A 79 30.39 -3.90 21.71
C ALA A 79 29.40 -4.60 20.75
N GLU A 80 29.06 -5.88 20.98
CA GLU A 80 28.14 -6.63 20.11
C GLU A 80 26.68 -6.25 20.34
N THR A 81 26.31 -5.94 21.59
CA THR A 81 24.94 -5.54 21.96
C THR A 81 24.73 -4.04 22.00
N THR A 82 25.75 -3.24 21.72
CA THR A 82 25.60 -1.77 21.70
C THR A 82 24.91 -1.32 20.41
N PRO A 83 23.81 -0.53 20.48
CA PRO A 83 23.16 0.00 19.29
C PRO A 83 24.07 0.96 18.54
N THR A 84 23.98 0.99 17.21
CA THR A 84 24.79 1.88 16.39
C THR A 84 24.43 3.35 16.63
N GLN A 85 25.38 4.27 16.46
CA GLN A 85 25.10 5.70 16.56
C GLN A 85 23.97 6.14 15.64
N HIS A 86 23.90 5.58 14.42
CA HIS A 86 22.83 5.86 13.47
C HIS A 86 21.46 5.43 14.00
N GLU A 87 21.37 4.28 14.63
CA GLU A 87 20.12 3.79 15.24
C GLU A 87 19.66 4.68 16.40
N ILE A 88 20.59 5.08 17.28
CA ILE A 88 20.30 5.99 18.40
C ILE A 88 19.81 7.35 17.88
N VAL A 89 20.54 7.95 16.91
CA VAL A 89 20.12 9.23 16.28
C VAL A 89 18.70 9.13 15.75
N ARG A 90 18.41 8.05 15.02
CA ARG A 90 17.07 7.81 14.46
C ARG A 90 16.01 7.72 15.56
N ILE A 91 16.23 6.88 16.57
CA ILE A 91 15.26 6.63 17.64
C ILE A 91 15.05 7.89 18.48
N LEU A 92 16.11 8.59 18.89
CA LEU A 92 15.98 9.83 19.65
C LEU A 92 15.27 10.93 18.87
N THR A 93 15.55 11.04 17.56
CA THR A 93 14.84 11.98 16.67
C THR A 93 13.36 11.65 16.57
N GLU A 94 13.03 10.37 16.46
CA GLU A 94 11.65 9.88 16.39
C GLU A 94 10.91 10.10 17.71
N LEU A 95 11.51 9.72 18.85
CA LEU A 95 10.97 9.96 20.19
C LEU A 95 10.76 11.45 20.47
N ARG A 96 11.73 12.30 20.06
CA ARG A 96 11.59 13.75 20.17
C ARG A 96 10.43 14.29 19.32
N SER A 97 10.22 13.75 18.14
CA SER A 97 9.10 14.15 17.26
C SER A 97 7.73 13.80 17.86
N TYR A 98 7.68 12.83 18.77
CA TYR A 98 6.47 12.39 19.47
C TYR A 98 6.33 13.00 20.87
N ASN A 99 7.25 13.89 21.29
CA ASN A 99 7.32 14.47 22.61
C ASN A 99 7.47 13.42 23.75
N LEU A 100 8.11 12.29 23.46
CA LEU A 100 8.40 11.24 24.43
C LEU A 100 9.78 11.37 25.08
N LEU A 101 10.54 12.40 24.70
CA LEU A 101 11.84 12.76 25.30
C LEU A 101 11.76 14.11 26.02
N GLN A 102 12.25 14.12 27.25
CA GLN A 102 12.57 15.32 28.00
C GLN A 102 14.07 15.63 27.81
N VAL A 103 14.41 16.87 27.48
CA VAL A 103 15.77 17.36 27.27
C VAL A 103 16.09 18.39 28.33
N ASP A 104 17.23 18.27 28.99
CA ASP A 104 17.69 19.27 29.99
C ASP A 104 18.09 20.59 29.33
N GLY A 105 17.81 21.72 30.00
CA GLY A 105 18.27 23.06 29.60
C GLY A 105 17.46 23.75 28.50
N LEU A 106 16.45 23.14 27.93
CA LEU A 106 15.53 23.83 27.01
C LEU A 106 14.25 24.24 27.75
N SER A 107 13.99 25.55 27.83
CA SER A 107 12.68 26.01 28.31
C SER A 107 11.62 25.44 27.38
N GLN A 108 10.79 24.53 27.88
CA GLN A 108 9.78 23.81 27.12
C GLN A 108 8.87 24.74 26.30
N SER A 109 8.69 25.98 26.73
CA SER A 109 7.77 26.93 26.11
C SER A 109 8.25 27.45 24.74
N GLU A 110 9.52 27.85 24.62
CA GLU A 110 10.07 28.45 23.38
C GLU A 110 10.22 27.41 22.28
N ASP A 111 10.71 26.23 22.66
CA ASP A 111 10.93 25.11 21.73
C ASP A 111 9.58 24.50 21.27
N ILE A 112 8.55 24.47 22.13
CA ILE A 112 7.18 24.08 21.77
C ILE A 112 6.56 25.08 20.80
N TYR A 113 6.77 26.38 21.02
CA TYR A 113 6.24 27.44 20.15
C TYR A 113 6.89 27.41 18.76
N GLN A 114 8.23 27.38 18.69
CA GLN A 114 8.95 27.30 17.41
C GLN A 114 8.67 25.99 16.65
N ARG A 115 8.56 24.86 17.34
CA ARG A 115 8.13 23.59 16.73
C ARG A 115 6.68 23.65 16.28
N GLY A 116 5.80 24.30 17.03
CA GLY A 116 4.43 24.56 16.63
C GLY A 116 4.35 25.30 15.30
N VAL A 117 5.12 26.38 15.16
CA VAL A 117 5.19 27.18 13.92
C VAL A 117 5.81 26.39 12.77
N LEU A 118 6.93 25.69 12.98
CA LEU A 118 7.57 24.84 11.96
C LEU A 118 6.68 23.65 11.58
N ARG A 119 5.96 23.09 12.53
CA ARG A 119 4.99 22.03 12.30
C ARG A 119 3.81 22.54 11.50
N GLN A 120 3.24 23.69 11.83
CA GLN A 120 2.18 24.32 11.03
C GLN A 120 2.63 24.62 9.60
N GLN A 121 3.85 25.10 9.38
CA GLN A 121 4.39 25.33 8.05
C GLN A 121 4.64 24.02 7.30
N LYS A 122 5.17 22.97 7.96
CA LYS A 122 5.30 21.63 7.36
C LYS A 122 3.95 20.99 7.09
N GLU A 123 2.99 21.13 8.00
CA GLU A 123 1.62 20.65 7.82
C GLU A 123 0.92 21.40 6.69
N LEU A 124 1.11 22.70 6.55
CA LEU A 124 0.55 23.49 5.45
C LEU A 124 1.17 23.08 4.11
N LYS A 125 2.49 22.93 4.03
CA LYS A 125 3.19 22.41 2.84
C LYS A 125 2.80 20.97 2.55
N SER A 126 2.65 20.12 3.56
CA SER A 126 2.18 18.75 3.44
C SER A 126 0.71 18.71 2.99
N LYS A 127 -0.16 19.56 3.53
CA LYS A 127 -1.57 19.70 3.12
C LYS A 127 -1.67 20.18 1.67
N LEU A 128 -0.85 21.14 1.25
CA LEU A 128 -0.78 21.60 -0.13
C LEU A 128 -0.21 20.53 -1.08
N ALA A 129 0.79 19.78 -0.65
CA ALA A 129 1.36 18.66 -1.42
C ALA A 129 0.45 17.42 -1.43
N SER A 130 -0.39 17.25 -0.41
CA SER A 130 -1.35 16.16 -0.25
C SER A 130 -2.80 16.58 -0.52
N PHE A 131 -2.99 17.64 -1.30
CA PHE A 131 -4.34 18.09 -1.66
C PHE A 131 -5.17 16.98 -2.34
N LEU A 132 -4.52 15.99 -2.93
CA LEU A 132 -5.15 14.78 -3.49
C LEU A 132 -5.50 13.72 -2.42
N PHE A 133 -5.00 13.89 -1.16
CA PHE A 133 -5.15 12.93 -0.06
C PHE A 133 -5.43 13.65 1.25
N ILE A 134 -6.64 14.17 1.42
CA ILE A 134 -7.03 14.88 2.63
C ILE A 134 -7.77 13.91 3.55
N ARG A 135 -7.26 13.70 4.77
CA ARG A 135 -7.93 12.92 5.82
C ARG A 135 -8.68 13.85 6.75
N ILE A 136 -9.98 13.65 6.85
CA ILE A 136 -10.87 14.41 7.74
C ILE A 136 -11.34 13.44 8.82
N PRO A 137 -10.84 13.55 10.06
CA PRO A 137 -11.37 12.77 11.18
C PRO A 137 -12.79 13.26 11.47
N VAL A 138 -13.75 12.35 11.48
CA VAL A 138 -15.16 12.69 11.67
C VAL A 138 -15.64 12.29 13.04
N TRP A 139 -15.24 11.12 13.52
CA TRP A 139 -15.82 10.53 14.71
C TRP A 139 -14.82 9.61 15.45
N ASN A 140 -14.96 9.55 16.78
CA ASN A 140 -14.29 8.57 17.63
C ASN A 140 -15.26 7.41 17.92
N PRO A 141 -15.10 6.24 17.30
CA PRO A 141 -16.00 5.10 17.46
C PRO A 141 -15.78 4.33 18.77
N GLU A 142 -14.70 4.58 19.49
CA GLU A 142 -14.31 3.79 20.67
C GLU A 142 -15.38 3.70 21.75
N PRO A 143 -16.10 4.78 22.13
CA PRO A 143 -17.17 4.69 23.10
C PRO A 143 -18.32 3.78 22.64
N TRP A 144 -18.70 3.89 21.38
CA TRP A 144 -19.73 3.05 20.75
C TRP A 144 -19.26 1.59 20.66
N LEU A 145 -18.03 1.34 20.20
CA LEU A 145 -17.47 -0.01 20.15
C LEU A 145 -17.39 -0.68 21.51
N LYS A 146 -17.22 0.08 22.59
CA LYS A 146 -17.30 -0.44 23.96
C LYS A 146 -18.73 -0.80 24.37
N SER A 147 -19.72 -0.05 23.92
CA SER A 147 -21.13 -0.26 24.28
C SER A 147 -21.76 -1.50 23.61
N ILE A 148 -21.27 -1.89 22.43
CA ILE A 148 -21.79 -3.07 21.70
C ILE A 148 -21.38 -4.42 22.30
N GLY A 149 -20.52 -4.42 23.33
CA GLY A 149 -20.18 -5.58 24.14
C GLY A 149 -19.65 -6.78 23.36
N SER A 150 -20.43 -7.88 23.33
CA SER A 150 -20.05 -9.15 22.69
C SER A 150 -20.43 -9.27 21.20
N LEU A 151 -20.97 -8.22 20.58
CA LEU A 151 -21.37 -8.25 19.17
C LEU A 151 -20.21 -8.67 18.22
N PRO A 152 -18.95 -8.20 18.39
CA PRO A 152 -17.84 -8.66 17.54
C PRO A 152 -17.61 -10.19 17.61
N GLN A 153 -17.80 -10.80 18.79
CA GLN A 153 -17.67 -12.26 18.95
C GLN A 153 -18.81 -13.01 18.24
N LEU A 154 -20.00 -12.41 18.21
CA LEU A 154 -21.15 -12.98 17.52
C LEU A 154 -21.01 -12.93 15.99
N ILE A 155 -20.48 -11.83 15.46
CA ILE A 155 -20.27 -11.65 14.01
C ILE A 155 -19.12 -12.52 13.51
N PHE A 156 -18.00 -12.57 14.22
CA PHE A 156 -16.79 -13.28 13.78
C PHE A 156 -16.60 -14.58 14.57
N ASN A 157 -17.42 -15.58 14.36
CA ASN A 157 -17.28 -16.90 14.94
C ASN A 157 -17.27 -18.00 13.88
N LYS A 158 -17.01 -19.24 14.28
CA LYS A 158 -16.95 -20.38 13.35
C LYS A 158 -18.28 -20.64 12.62
N PHE A 159 -19.39 -20.42 13.31
CA PHE A 159 -20.73 -20.65 12.75
C PHE A 159 -21.03 -19.60 11.65
N THR A 160 -20.78 -18.33 11.93
CA THR A 160 -20.92 -17.26 10.94
C THR A 160 -19.99 -17.47 9.73
N PHE A 161 -18.79 -18.00 9.96
CA PHE A 161 -17.88 -18.35 8.87
C PHE A 161 -18.45 -19.47 7.97
N VAL A 162 -19.09 -20.49 8.57
CA VAL A 162 -19.77 -21.55 7.77
C VAL A 162 -20.93 -20.98 6.99
N ILE A 163 -21.75 -20.12 7.60
CA ILE A 163 -22.84 -19.42 6.89
C ILE A 163 -22.28 -18.61 5.71
N TRP A 164 -21.19 -17.89 5.94
CA TRP A 164 -20.52 -17.10 4.89
C TRP A 164 -20.05 -17.98 3.73
N LEU A 165 -19.47 -19.16 3.99
CA LEU A 165 -19.08 -20.11 2.94
C LEU A 165 -20.28 -20.64 2.15
N VAL A 166 -21.38 -20.97 2.85
CA VAL A 166 -22.63 -21.45 2.23
C VAL A 166 -23.23 -20.36 1.35
N LEU A 167 -23.31 -19.12 1.85
CA LEU A 167 -23.78 -17.97 1.06
C LEU A 167 -22.91 -17.74 -0.17
N GLY A 168 -21.57 -17.83 -0.01
CA GLY A 168 -20.63 -17.68 -1.11
C GLY A 168 -20.82 -18.75 -2.20
N PHE A 169 -21.07 -19.99 -1.79
CA PHE A 169 -21.38 -21.08 -2.71
C PHE A 169 -22.67 -20.79 -3.53
N PHE A 170 -23.76 -20.43 -2.86
CA PHE A 170 -25.03 -20.11 -3.55
C PHE A 170 -24.93 -18.84 -4.40
N ALA A 171 -24.20 -17.83 -3.94
CA ALA A 171 -23.92 -16.62 -4.71
C ALA A 171 -23.12 -16.94 -5.99
N GLY A 172 -22.09 -17.77 -5.88
CA GLY A 172 -21.32 -18.21 -7.03
C GLY A 172 -22.17 -18.99 -8.03
N GLN A 173 -23.02 -19.90 -7.56
CA GLN A 173 -23.95 -20.63 -8.40
C GLN A 173 -24.94 -19.68 -9.09
N ALA A 174 -25.49 -18.70 -8.36
CA ALA A 174 -26.41 -17.71 -8.90
C ALA A 174 -25.78 -16.89 -10.04
N VAL A 175 -24.53 -16.45 -9.89
CA VAL A 175 -23.80 -15.72 -10.93
C VAL A 175 -23.48 -16.61 -12.13
N ILE A 176 -22.98 -17.84 -11.90
CA ILE A 176 -22.63 -18.78 -12.98
C ILE A 176 -23.85 -19.16 -13.81
N SER A 177 -25.01 -19.34 -13.18
CA SER A 177 -26.26 -19.67 -13.87
C SER A 177 -26.85 -18.51 -14.68
N ASN A 178 -26.36 -17.27 -14.49
CA ASN A 178 -26.85 -16.06 -15.16
C ASN A 178 -25.72 -15.27 -15.84
N LEU A 179 -24.70 -15.95 -16.39
CA LEU A 179 -23.51 -15.29 -16.96
C LEU A 179 -23.83 -14.35 -18.13
N ASP A 180 -24.79 -14.72 -19.00
CA ASP A 180 -25.18 -13.87 -20.13
C ASP A 180 -25.76 -12.55 -19.63
N ARG A 181 -26.72 -12.63 -18.70
CA ARG A 181 -27.30 -11.47 -18.05
C ARG A 181 -26.27 -10.63 -17.30
N PHE A 182 -25.31 -11.28 -16.61
CA PHE A 182 -24.21 -10.59 -15.93
C PHE A 182 -23.36 -9.77 -16.92
N GLY A 183 -23.04 -10.33 -18.09
CA GLY A 183 -22.28 -9.63 -19.13
C GLY A 183 -22.99 -8.40 -19.67
N ASP A 184 -24.29 -8.53 -19.94
CA ASP A 184 -25.13 -7.43 -20.44
C ASP A 184 -25.22 -6.29 -19.43
N GLU A 185 -25.54 -6.58 -18.17
CA GLU A 185 -25.65 -5.58 -17.11
C GLU A 185 -24.29 -4.94 -16.76
N ALA A 186 -23.18 -5.71 -16.78
CA ALA A 186 -21.85 -5.20 -16.53
C ALA A 186 -21.43 -4.14 -17.55
N SER A 187 -21.84 -4.29 -18.81
CA SER A 187 -21.56 -3.31 -19.87
C SER A 187 -22.21 -1.94 -19.60
N GLY A 188 -23.34 -1.93 -18.88
CA GLY A 188 -24.14 -0.75 -18.54
C GLY A 188 -23.76 -0.07 -17.21
N VAL A 189 -22.90 -0.66 -16.41
CA VAL A 189 -22.58 -0.18 -15.03
C VAL A 189 -22.08 1.27 -15.00
N LEU A 190 -21.26 1.66 -15.98
CA LEU A 190 -20.72 3.03 -16.09
C LEU A 190 -21.65 3.98 -16.89
N SER A 191 -22.89 3.61 -17.13
CA SER A 191 -23.85 4.53 -17.75
C SER A 191 -24.11 5.73 -16.82
N LEU A 192 -24.30 6.91 -17.41
CA LEU A 192 -24.53 8.15 -16.64
C LEU A 192 -25.69 8.04 -15.65
N GLY A 193 -26.75 7.28 -16.00
CA GLY A 193 -27.89 7.05 -15.13
C GLY A 193 -27.59 6.21 -13.90
N ASN A 194 -26.60 5.29 -13.97
CA ASN A 194 -26.22 4.40 -12.88
C ASN A 194 -25.11 4.99 -11.99
N LEU A 195 -24.34 5.99 -12.46
CA LEU A 195 -23.23 6.54 -11.71
C LEU A 195 -23.57 7.05 -10.29
N PRO A 196 -24.72 7.77 -10.07
CA PRO A 196 -25.07 8.21 -8.72
C PRO A 196 -25.29 7.02 -7.76
N LEU A 197 -26.00 5.99 -8.22
CA LEU A 197 -26.26 4.78 -7.44
C LEU A 197 -24.96 4.03 -7.15
N LEU A 198 -24.12 3.86 -8.16
CA LEU A 198 -22.80 3.24 -8.04
C LEU A 198 -21.93 3.95 -6.99
N TYR A 199 -21.91 5.28 -7.01
CA TYR A 199 -21.15 6.09 -6.07
C TYR A 199 -21.62 5.92 -4.62
N ILE A 200 -22.93 5.90 -4.40
CA ILE A 200 -23.53 5.62 -3.08
C ILE A 200 -23.14 4.21 -2.61
N VAL A 201 -23.25 3.22 -3.48
CA VAL A 201 -22.90 1.83 -3.17
C VAL A 201 -21.43 1.71 -2.78
N ILE A 202 -20.51 2.32 -3.54
CA ILE A 202 -19.08 2.33 -3.21
C ILE A 202 -18.86 2.92 -1.81
N PHE A 203 -19.45 4.07 -1.51
CA PHE A 203 -19.28 4.72 -0.22
C PHE A 203 -19.80 3.87 0.94
N VAL A 204 -21.00 3.33 0.81
CA VAL A 204 -21.62 2.49 1.86
C VAL A 204 -20.86 1.18 2.06
N LEU A 205 -20.46 0.50 0.98
CA LEU A 205 -19.67 -0.73 1.09
C LEU A 205 -18.32 -0.47 1.73
N LYS A 206 -17.63 0.63 1.40
CA LYS A 206 -16.38 0.99 2.04
C LYS A 206 -16.56 1.36 3.52
N LEU A 207 -17.66 2.00 3.88
CA LEU A 207 -17.98 2.26 5.28
C LEU A 207 -18.18 0.95 6.06
N ILE A 208 -18.94 0.02 5.52
CA ILE A 208 -19.18 -1.33 6.10
C ILE A 208 -17.83 -2.09 6.24
N HIS A 209 -16.98 -2.00 5.24
CA HIS A 209 -15.63 -2.61 5.23
C HIS A 209 -14.78 -2.09 6.40
N GLU A 210 -14.71 -0.77 6.59
CA GLU A 210 -13.98 -0.15 7.71
C GLU A 210 -14.54 -0.56 9.07
N PHE A 211 -15.88 -0.70 9.18
CA PHE A 211 -16.50 -1.25 10.38
C PHE A 211 -16.13 -2.71 10.63
N GLY A 212 -15.94 -3.51 9.58
CA GLY A 212 -15.42 -4.87 9.70
C GLY A 212 -14.07 -4.92 10.41
N HIS A 213 -13.12 -4.09 10.01
CA HIS A 213 -11.82 -3.95 10.66
C HIS A 213 -11.95 -3.48 12.10
N ALA A 214 -12.80 -2.46 12.35
CA ALA A 214 -13.00 -1.90 13.69
C ALA A 214 -13.56 -2.93 14.68
N LEU A 215 -14.56 -3.70 14.26
CA LEU A 215 -15.16 -4.76 15.07
C LEU A 215 -14.16 -5.88 15.40
N MET A 216 -13.36 -6.30 14.41
CA MET A 216 -12.36 -7.35 14.63
C MET A 216 -11.21 -6.84 15.53
N THR A 217 -10.76 -5.60 15.36
CA THR A 217 -9.80 -4.95 16.25
C THR A 217 -10.31 -4.96 17.68
N LYS A 218 -11.59 -4.62 17.88
CA LYS A 218 -12.22 -4.62 19.19
C LYS A 218 -12.34 -6.02 19.80
N ARG A 219 -12.63 -7.02 18.96
CA ARG A 219 -12.67 -8.43 19.41
C ARG A 219 -11.36 -8.87 20.06
N PHE A 220 -10.21 -8.41 19.57
CA PHE A 220 -8.90 -8.74 20.11
C PHE A 220 -8.39 -7.74 21.16
N GLY A 221 -9.25 -6.83 21.64
CA GLY A 221 -8.92 -5.87 22.71
C GLY A 221 -8.15 -4.64 22.27
N GLY A 222 -8.07 -4.39 20.96
CA GLY A 222 -7.52 -3.14 20.43
C GLY A 222 -8.47 -1.96 20.59
N THR A 223 -7.97 -0.77 20.27
CA THR A 223 -8.71 0.49 20.30
C THR A 223 -8.80 1.09 18.90
N VAL A 224 -9.90 1.75 18.59
CA VAL A 224 -10.11 2.47 17.33
C VAL A 224 -10.44 3.92 17.67
N PRO A 225 -9.43 4.80 17.80
CA PRO A 225 -9.64 6.16 18.26
C PRO A 225 -10.30 7.07 17.22
N VAL A 226 -10.11 6.80 15.94
CA VAL A 226 -10.55 7.68 14.85
C VAL A 226 -11.13 6.89 13.70
N MET A 227 -12.32 7.28 13.27
CA MET A 227 -12.89 7.00 11.95
C MET A 227 -13.19 8.32 11.24
N GLY A 228 -13.06 8.33 9.91
CA GLY A 228 -13.27 9.54 9.15
C GLY A 228 -13.42 9.30 7.66
N ILE A 229 -13.33 10.37 6.91
CA ILE A 229 -13.42 10.37 5.45
C ILE A 229 -12.09 10.88 4.88
N MET A 230 -11.51 10.11 3.99
CA MET A 230 -10.36 10.50 3.20
C MET A 230 -10.82 10.90 1.80
N LEU A 231 -10.50 12.12 1.40
CA LEU A 231 -10.71 12.56 0.01
C LEU A 231 -9.53 12.06 -0.83
N LEU A 232 -9.81 11.11 -1.70
CA LEU A 232 -8.88 10.59 -2.69
C LEU A 232 -9.28 11.11 -4.07
N ILE A 233 -8.54 12.07 -4.62
CA ILE A 233 -8.88 12.73 -5.90
C ILE A 233 -10.37 13.17 -5.89
N PHE A 234 -10.77 13.90 -4.85
CA PHE A 234 -12.15 14.38 -4.58
C PHE A 234 -13.20 13.27 -4.31
N THR A 235 -12.82 12.00 -4.32
CA THR A 235 -13.72 10.90 -3.97
C THR A 235 -13.65 10.67 -2.45
N PRO A 236 -14.75 10.83 -1.71
CA PRO A 236 -14.79 10.54 -0.28
C PRO A 236 -14.75 9.02 -0.06
N ILE A 237 -13.72 8.56 0.61
CA ILE A 237 -13.54 7.16 0.99
C ILE A 237 -13.48 7.09 2.52
N PRO A 238 -14.32 6.30 3.19
CA PRO A 238 -14.19 6.05 4.62
C PRO A 238 -12.84 5.46 4.96
N TYR A 239 -12.33 5.79 6.13
CA TYR A 239 -11.11 5.18 6.68
C TYR A 239 -11.22 5.04 8.21
N MET A 240 -10.46 4.10 8.76
CA MET A 240 -10.27 3.98 10.21
C MET A 240 -8.79 3.97 10.58
N ASP A 241 -8.50 4.36 11.83
CA ASP A 241 -7.16 4.22 12.41
C ASP A 241 -7.00 2.84 13.04
N ALA A 242 -6.29 1.96 12.34
CA ALA A 242 -5.96 0.60 12.77
C ALA A 242 -4.59 0.50 13.46
N THR A 243 -3.98 1.61 13.88
CA THR A 243 -2.60 1.62 14.41
C THR A 243 -2.45 0.72 15.65
N SER A 244 -3.52 0.57 16.44
CA SER A 244 -3.53 -0.32 17.62
C SER A 244 -3.30 -1.80 17.30
N ASN A 245 -3.42 -2.23 16.03
CA ASN A 245 -3.16 -3.60 15.63
C ASN A 245 -1.70 -4.03 15.87
N TRP A 246 -0.77 -3.06 15.92
CA TRP A 246 0.63 -3.32 16.26
C TRP A 246 0.84 -3.87 17.68
N ILE A 247 -0.13 -3.70 18.59
CA ILE A 247 -0.09 -4.22 19.96
C ILE A 247 -0.32 -5.73 20.00
N PHE A 248 -0.99 -6.32 19.00
CA PHE A 248 -1.33 -7.74 19.02
C PHE A 248 -0.07 -8.60 18.88
N ARG A 249 0.24 -9.36 19.94
CA ARG A 249 1.37 -10.30 19.97
C ARG A 249 1.23 -11.41 18.92
N ASN A 250 -0.01 -11.91 18.76
CA ASN A 250 -0.29 -12.97 17.81
C ASN A 250 -0.47 -12.39 16.40
N LYS A 251 0.38 -12.78 15.46
CA LYS A 251 0.30 -12.37 14.06
C LYS A 251 -1.03 -12.73 13.39
N TYR A 252 -1.63 -13.85 13.78
CA TYR A 252 -2.93 -14.27 13.24
C TYR A 252 -4.06 -13.30 13.62
N HIS A 253 -3.98 -12.64 14.78
CA HIS A 253 -4.93 -11.58 15.13
C HIS A 253 -4.83 -10.41 14.15
N ARG A 254 -3.60 -9.98 13.78
CA ARG A 254 -3.38 -8.92 12.79
C ARG A 254 -3.88 -9.32 11.40
N VAL A 255 -3.59 -10.56 10.98
CA VAL A 255 -4.10 -11.11 9.72
C VAL A 255 -5.62 -11.14 9.70
N LEU A 256 -6.28 -11.59 10.79
CA LEU A 256 -7.74 -11.64 10.87
C LEU A 256 -8.36 -10.23 10.87
N VAL A 257 -7.71 -9.25 11.50
CA VAL A 257 -8.16 -7.85 11.39
C VAL A 257 -8.07 -7.38 9.94
N GLY A 258 -6.97 -7.66 9.24
CA GLY A 258 -6.84 -7.34 7.81
C GLY A 258 -7.89 -8.02 6.93
N ALA A 259 -8.30 -9.26 7.25
CA ALA A 259 -9.32 -9.99 6.50
C ALA A 259 -10.76 -9.55 6.80
N ALA A 260 -11.00 -8.90 7.94
CA ALA A 260 -12.35 -8.64 8.44
C ALA A 260 -13.16 -7.70 7.55
N GLY A 261 -12.51 -6.67 6.97
CA GLY A 261 -13.17 -5.77 6.02
C GLY A 261 -13.69 -6.52 4.81
N MET A 262 -12.83 -7.33 4.18
CA MET A 262 -13.20 -8.16 3.03
C MET A 262 -14.27 -9.20 3.38
N PHE A 263 -14.19 -9.80 4.55
CA PHE A 263 -15.16 -10.78 5.02
C PHE A 263 -16.59 -10.19 5.08
N VAL A 264 -16.70 -8.99 5.65
CA VAL A 264 -18.02 -8.32 5.79
C VAL A 264 -18.49 -7.78 4.45
N GLU A 265 -17.62 -7.19 3.65
CA GLU A 265 -17.95 -6.67 2.30
C GLU A 265 -18.47 -7.79 1.38
N LEU A 266 -17.75 -8.94 1.36
CA LEU A 266 -18.18 -10.11 0.58
C LEU A 266 -19.48 -10.74 1.11
N PHE A 267 -19.75 -10.69 2.41
CA PHE A 267 -21.00 -11.17 2.95
C PHE A 267 -22.20 -10.42 2.32
N PHE A 268 -22.11 -9.09 2.24
CA PHE A 268 -23.16 -8.30 1.58
C PHE A 268 -23.18 -8.52 0.06
N ALA A 269 -22.03 -8.70 -0.57
CA ALA A 269 -21.94 -9.02 -1.99
C ALA A 269 -22.60 -10.36 -2.33
N PHE A 270 -22.46 -11.39 -1.48
CA PHE A 270 -23.10 -12.70 -1.67
C PHE A 270 -24.62 -12.61 -1.55
N ILE A 271 -25.12 -11.91 -0.54
CA ILE A 271 -26.56 -11.66 -0.40
C ILE A 271 -27.09 -10.92 -1.62
N ALA A 272 -26.41 -9.88 -2.05
CA ALA A 272 -26.78 -9.10 -3.22
C ALA A 272 -26.78 -9.93 -4.51
N ALA A 273 -25.82 -10.85 -4.69
CA ALA A 273 -25.79 -11.77 -5.83
C ALA A 273 -27.03 -12.67 -5.90
N ILE A 274 -27.44 -13.20 -4.73
CA ILE A 274 -28.65 -14.04 -4.64
C ILE A 274 -29.90 -13.21 -4.92
N ILE A 275 -29.99 -11.99 -4.39
CA ILE A 275 -31.15 -11.08 -4.67
C ILE A 275 -31.18 -10.73 -6.15
N TRP A 276 -30.05 -10.35 -6.74
CA TRP A 276 -29.94 -10.01 -8.16
C TRP A 276 -30.43 -11.15 -9.06
N ALA A 277 -29.97 -12.38 -8.80
CA ALA A 277 -30.35 -13.54 -9.62
C ALA A 277 -31.86 -13.87 -9.56
N ASN A 278 -32.53 -13.53 -8.45
CA ASN A 278 -33.94 -13.86 -8.22
C ASN A 278 -34.88 -12.66 -8.42
N THR A 279 -34.37 -11.50 -8.82
CA THR A 279 -35.19 -10.30 -9.09
C THR A 279 -35.20 -9.97 -10.58
N GLY A 280 -36.33 -9.44 -11.07
CA GLY A 280 -36.47 -8.87 -12.41
C GLY A 280 -35.94 -7.45 -12.48
N GLU A 281 -35.99 -6.84 -13.66
CA GLU A 281 -35.57 -5.46 -13.90
C GLU A 281 -36.22 -4.46 -12.93
N GLY A 282 -35.43 -3.56 -12.38
CA GLY A 282 -35.89 -2.54 -11.44
C GLY A 282 -34.78 -1.99 -10.57
N VAL A 283 -35.10 -1.01 -9.73
CA VAL A 283 -34.15 -0.33 -8.84
C VAL A 283 -33.48 -1.30 -7.86
N LEU A 284 -34.23 -2.25 -7.31
CA LEU A 284 -33.69 -3.26 -6.39
C LEU A 284 -32.68 -4.16 -7.10
N ASN A 285 -32.95 -4.57 -8.32
CA ASN A 285 -32.02 -5.37 -9.12
C ASN A 285 -30.76 -4.60 -9.44
N ALA A 286 -30.88 -3.36 -9.92
CA ALA A 286 -29.71 -2.50 -10.20
C ALA A 286 -28.87 -2.23 -8.95
N LEU A 287 -29.52 -2.02 -7.79
CA LEU A 287 -28.81 -1.87 -6.51
C LEU A 287 -28.08 -3.16 -6.14
N ALA A 288 -28.74 -4.30 -6.22
CA ALA A 288 -28.17 -5.61 -5.89
C ALA A 288 -26.99 -5.93 -6.84
N PHE A 289 -27.13 -5.67 -8.14
CA PHE A 289 -26.05 -5.84 -9.11
C PHE A 289 -24.83 -4.98 -8.78
N ASN A 290 -25.03 -3.69 -8.49
CA ASN A 290 -23.95 -2.79 -8.13
C ASN A 290 -23.25 -3.22 -6.84
N VAL A 291 -23.99 -3.64 -5.79
CA VAL A 291 -23.42 -4.13 -4.52
C VAL A 291 -22.62 -5.42 -4.76
N MET A 292 -23.16 -6.37 -5.50
CA MET A 292 -22.48 -7.60 -5.87
C MET A 292 -21.18 -7.33 -6.63
N LEU A 293 -21.26 -6.53 -7.69
CA LEU A 293 -20.13 -6.26 -8.57
C LEU A 293 -19.02 -5.50 -7.84
N ILE A 294 -19.36 -4.38 -7.19
CA ILE A 294 -18.38 -3.56 -6.50
C ILE A 294 -17.80 -4.29 -5.31
N GLY A 295 -18.62 -4.94 -4.48
CA GLY A 295 -18.14 -5.69 -3.32
C GLY A 295 -17.22 -6.84 -3.70
N SER A 296 -17.53 -7.58 -4.77
CA SER A 296 -16.68 -8.67 -5.27
C SER A 296 -15.37 -8.15 -5.88
N ILE A 297 -15.43 -7.16 -6.78
CA ILE A 297 -14.22 -6.59 -7.42
C ILE A 297 -13.32 -5.94 -6.37
N SER A 298 -13.89 -5.12 -5.49
CA SER A 298 -13.14 -4.43 -4.44
C SER A 298 -12.45 -5.41 -3.49
N SER A 299 -13.18 -6.42 -3.01
CA SER A 299 -12.64 -7.38 -2.05
C SER A 299 -11.68 -8.37 -2.68
N ILE A 300 -11.96 -8.92 -3.87
CA ILE A 300 -11.14 -10.00 -4.46
C ILE A 300 -9.98 -9.44 -5.27
N VAL A 301 -10.24 -8.47 -6.17
CA VAL A 301 -9.22 -7.99 -7.12
C VAL A 301 -8.28 -6.98 -6.47
N PHE A 302 -8.81 -6.08 -5.63
CA PHE A 302 -7.99 -5.05 -5.00
C PHE A 302 -7.54 -5.44 -3.59
N ASN A 303 -8.47 -5.60 -2.64
CA ASN A 303 -8.10 -5.84 -1.24
C ASN A 303 -7.54 -7.24 -0.99
N GLY A 304 -8.01 -8.26 -1.72
CA GLY A 304 -7.55 -9.64 -1.62
C GLY A 304 -6.24 -9.93 -2.34
N ASN A 305 -5.72 -8.97 -3.10
CA ASN A 305 -4.46 -9.14 -3.82
C ASN A 305 -3.25 -8.59 -3.01
N PRO A 306 -2.30 -9.44 -2.59
CA PRO A 306 -1.16 -9.01 -1.79
C PRO A 306 -0.10 -8.21 -2.60
N LEU A 307 -0.24 -8.12 -3.93
CA LEU A 307 0.68 -7.37 -4.78
C LEU A 307 0.39 -5.86 -4.81
N LEU A 308 -0.80 -5.45 -4.35
CA LEU A 308 -1.18 -4.06 -4.12
C LEU A 308 -1.11 -3.74 -2.62
N LYS A 309 -0.84 -2.49 -2.26
CA LYS A 309 -0.79 -2.05 -0.85
C LYS A 309 -2.20 -1.83 -0.27
N PHE A 310 -3.03 -2.89 -0.30
CA PHE A 310 -4.32 -2.98 0.37
C PHE A 310 -4.27 -4.03 1.48
N ASP A 311 -5.40 -4.50 1.98
CA ASP A 311 -5.48 -5.36 3.16
C ASP A 311 -4.65 -6.64 3.05
N ALA A 312 -4.74 -7.36 1.92
CA ALA A 312 -3.97 -8.60 1.73
C ALA A 312 -2.46 -8.38 1.73
N TYR A 313 -1.98 -7.20 1.34
CA TYR A 313 -0.57 -6.84 1.49
C TYR A 313 -0.15 -6.81 2.96
N TYR A 314 -0.94 -6.16 3.81
CA TYR A 314 -0.66 -6.09 5.24
C TYR A 314 -0.80 -7.47 5.89
N MET A 315 -1.81 -8.26 5.48
CA MET A 315 -1.96 -9.65 5.92
C MET A 315 -0.73 -10.51 5.55
N LEU A 316 -0.23 -10.39 4.32
CA LEU A 316 0.98 -11.10 3.87
C LEU A 316 2.22 -10.61 4.62
N SER A 317 2.38 -9.30 4.80
CA SER A 317 3.46 -8.68 5.58
C SER A 317 3.49 -9.20 7.01
N ASP A 318 2.33 -9.29 7.67
CA ASP A 318 2.18 -9.81 9.03
C ASP A 318 2.38 -11.32 9.10
N GLN A 319 1.86 -12.08 8.14
CA GLN A 319 2.03 -13.54 8.07
C GLN A 319 3.50 -13.93 7.92
N LEU A 320 4.23 -13.23 7.06
CA LEU A 320 5.66 -13.43 6.83
C LEU A 320 6.55 -12.75 7.88
N GLU A 321 5.95 -11.91 8.71
CA GLU A 321 6.67 -11.09 9.68
C GLU A 321 7.76 -10.23 9.00
N ILE A 322 7.44 -9.65 7.83
CA ILE A 322 8.31 -8.72 7.10
C ILE A 322 7.64 -7.34 7.07
N PRO A 323 7.97 -6.45 8.00
CA PRO A 323 7.42 -5.11 7.97
C PRO A 323 7.92 -4.35 6.73
N ASN A 324 7.05 -3.52 6.16
CA ASN A 324 7.35 -2.75 4.95
C ASN A 324 7.85 -3.61 3.77
N LEU A 325 7.20 -4.77 3.56
CA LEU A 325 7.56 -5.78 2.56
C LEU A 325 7.89 -5.18 1.18
N TYR A 326 7.06 -4.25 0.70
CA TYR A 326 7.27 -3.57 -0.58
C TYR A 326 8.57 -2.76 -0.62
N GLU A 327 8.85 -1.99 0.44
CA GLU A 327 10.06 -1.16 0.49
C GLU A 327 11.32 -2.03 0.60
N ARG A 328 11.29 -3.11 1.40
CA ARG A 328 12.38 -4.08 1.46
C ARG A 328 12.64 -4.77 0.14
N SER A 329 11.57 -5.12 -0.58
CA SER A 329 11.68 -5.69 -1.92
C SER A 329 12.32 -4.72 -2.90
N ARG A 330 11.96 -3.43 -2.85
CA ARG A 330 12.57 -2.39 -3.67
C ARG A 330 14.06 -2.20 -3.34
N GLN A 331 14.39 -2.18 -2.04
CA GLN A 331 15.78 -2.09 -1.59
C GLN A 331 16.62 -3.32 -2.03
N GLN A 332 16.00 -4.51 -2.05
CA GLN A 332 16.65 -5.71 -2.53
C GLN A 332 17.00 -5.62 -4.03
N TRP A 333 16.08 -5.12 -4.87
CA TRP A 333 16.36 -4.85 -6.28
C TRP A 333 17.46 -3.82 -6.45
N GLN A 334 17.44 -2.75 -5.69
CA GLN A 334 18.49 -1.73 -5.71
C GLN A 334 19.85 -2.33 -5.31
N SER A 335 19.90 -3.13 -4.25
CA SER A 335 21.11 -3.83 -3.82
C SER A 335 21.66 -4.76 -4.91
N TRP A 336 20.80 -5.51 -5.62
CA TRP A 336 21.24 -6.35 -6.73
C TRP A 336 21.79 -5.54 -7.91
N VAL A 337 21.19 -4.43 -8.27
CA VAL A 337 21.71 -3.53 -9.31
C VAL A 337 23.07 -2.95 -8.88
N GLU A 338 23.19 -2.48 -7.67
CA GLU A 338 24.45 -1.95 -7.13
C GLU A 338 25.55 -3.02 -7.11
N GLN A 339 25.23 -4.23 -6.68
CA GLN A 339 26.19 -5.33 -6.54
C GLN A 339 26.63 -5.91 -7.89
N TYR A 340 25.66 -6.30 -8.74
CA TYR A 340 25.95 -7.06 -9.97
C TYR A 340 26.17 -6.15 -11.19
N VAL A 341 25.41 -5.06 -11.29
CA VAL A 341 25.47 -4.18 -12.46
C VAL A 341 26.57 -3.12 -12.28
N PHE A 342 26.58 -2.41 -11.13
CA PHE A 342 27.57 -1.35 -10.90
C PHE A 342 28.90 -1.89 -10.39
N GLY A 343 28.92 -3.08 -9.78
CA GLY A 343 30.13 -3.72 -9.32
C GLY A 343 30.61 -3.27 -7.94
N LEU A 344 29.71 -2.78 -7.08
CA LEU A 344 30.05 -2.39 -5.70
C LEU A 344 30.38 -3.59 -4.80
N GLY A 345 30.22 -4.83 -5.26
CA GLY A 345 30.56 -6.04 -4.52
C GLY A 345 29.83 -6.16 -3.18
N GLU A 346 30.53 -6.57 -2.13
CA GLU A 346 29.93 -6.78 -0.80
C GLU A 346 29.48 -5.49 -0.10
N ALA A 347 30.03 -4.33 -0.48
CA ALA A 347 29.62 -3.04 0.08
C ALA A 347 28.14 -2.70 -0.22
N ALA A 348 27.57 -3.30 -1.26
CA ALA A 348 26.14 -3.15 -1.61
C ALA A 348 25.22 -4.09 -0.84
N LYS A 349 25.73 -5.04 -0.06
CA LYS A 349 24.93 -5.92 0.80
C LYS A 349 24.33 -5.13 1.96
N ARG A 350 23.20 -4.50 1.73
CA ARG A 350 22.46 -3.71 2.74
C ARG A 350 21.73 -4.58 3.76
N THR A 351 21.57 -5.88 3.48
CA THR A 351 20.83 -6.82 4.33
C THR A 351 21.61 -8.11 4.46
N GLY A 352 21.98 -8.50 5.68
CA GLY A 352 22.54 -9.82 6.00
C GLY A 352 21.53 -10.98 5.88
N GLU A 353 20.58 -10.88 4.94
CA GLU A 353 19.50 -11.83 4.77
C GLU A 353 19.93 -13.08 3.99
N SER A 354 19.32 -14.23 4.29
CA SER A 354 19.58 -15.48 3.57
C SER A 354 19.24 -15.36 2.09
N VAL A 355 19.94 -16.12 1.24
CA VAL A 355 19.74 -16.11 -0.23
C VAL A 355 18.28 -16.41 -0.61
N SER A 356 17.64 -17.36 0.08
CA SER A 356 16.23 -17.69 -0.14
C SER A 356 15.31 -16.49 0.10
N LYS A 357 15.56 -15.72 1.15
CA LYS A 357 14.77 -14.53 1.47
C LYS A 357 15.00 -13.40 0.47
N GLN A 358 16.25 -13.22 0.02
CA GLN A 358 16.56 -12.25 -1.04
C GLN A 358 15.85 -12.60 -2.35
N ALA A 359 15.87 -13.88 -2.76
CA ALA A 359 15.16 -14.34 -3.94
C ALA A 359 13.64 -14.14 -3.83
N TRP A 360 13.07 -14.44 -2.66
CA TRP A 360 11.64 -14.22 -2.40
C TRP A 360 11.24 -12.73 -2.46
N LEU A 361 12.03 -11.84 -1.84
CA LEU A 361 11.83 -10.39 -1.91
C LEU A 361 11.93 -9.87 -3.35
N GLY A 362 12.91 -10.38 -4.10
CA GLY A 362 13.07 -10.05 -5.52
C GLY A 362 11.87 -10.48 -6.36
N ALA A 363 11.42 -11.74 -6.22
CA ALA A 363 10.25 -12.26 -6.91
C ALA A 363 8.98 -11.47 -6.58
N TYR A 364 8.75 -11.19 -5.27
CA TYR A 364 7.63 -10.37 -4.85
C TYR A 364 7.65 -8.97 -5.50
N GLY A 365 8.82 -8.33 -5.55
CA GLY A 365 8.97 -7.00 -6.17
C GLY A 365 8.65 -6.99 -7.66
N ALA A 366 9.14 -8.00 -8.39
CA ALA A 366 8.85 -8.15 -9.81
C ALA A 366 7.35 -8.39 -10.07
N LEU A 367 6.73 -9.31 -9.32
CA LEU A 367 5.30 -9.60 -9.44
C LEU A 367 4.44 -8.40 -9.08
N SER A 368 4.77 -7.68 -7.98
CA SER A 368 4.06 -6.47 -7.57
C SER A 368 4.18 -5.35 -8.60
N LEU A 369 5.35 -5.20 -9.24
CA LEU A 369 5.54 -4.23 -10.33
C LEU A 369 4.71 -4.60 -11.55
N ALA A 370 4.81 -5.85 -12.02
CA ALA A 370 4.08 -6.34 -13.18
C ALA A 370 2.56 -6.21 -13.00
N TYR A 371 2.04 -6.61 -11.83
CA TYR A 371 0.61 -6.51 -11.54
C TYR A 371 0.12 -5.06 -11.51
N ARG A 372 0.89 -4.14 -10.91
CA ARG A 372 0.53 -2.72 -10.91
C ARG A 372 0.52 -2.10 -12.29
N ILE A 373 1.48 -2.46 -13.15
CA ILE A 373 1.47 -2.02 -14.54
C ILE A 373 0.22 -2.54 -15.23
N LEU A 374 -0.07 -3.85 -15.10
CA LEU A 374 -1.25 -4.48 -15.70
C LEU A 374 -2.54 -3.76 -15.27
N VAL A 375 -2.75 -3.57 -13.97
CA VAL A 375 -3.94 -2.90 -13.44
C VAL A 375 -4.02 -1.45 -13.93
N THR A 376 -2.90 -0.70 -13.90
CA THR A 376 -2.89 0.69 -14.36
C THR A 376 -3.27 0.79 -15.84
N VAL A 377 -2.67 -0.05 -16.68
CA VAL A 377 -2.96 -0.07 -18.12
C VAL A 377 -4.42 -0.47 -18.36
N SER A 378 -4.92 -1.50 -17.65
CA SER A 378 -6.33 -1.93 -17.77
C SER A 378 -7.31 -0.82 -17.40
N ILE A 379 -7.04 -0.08 -16.31
CA ILE A 379 -7.87 1.06 -15.89
C ILE A 379 -7.83 2.17 -16.94
N ILE A 380 -6.66 2.51 -17.48
CA ILE A 380 -6.54 3.55 -18.51
C ILE A 380 -7.37 3.21 -19.75
N PHE A 381 -7.28 1.97 -20.24
CA PHE A 381 -8.08 1.54 -21.39
C PHE A 381 -9.56 1.47 -21.07
N PHE A 382 -9.94 0.93 -19.92
CA PHE A 382 -11.34 0.82 -19.50
C PHE A 382 -12.02 2.19 -19.35
N VAL A 383 -11.33 3.15 -18.70
CA VAL A 383 -11.83 4.51 -18.55
C VAL A 383 -11.78 5.27 -19.89
N GLY A 384 -10.72 5.08 -20.66
CA GLY A 384 -10.53 5.74 -21.95
C GLY A 384 -11.57 5.34 -23.00
N ASP A 385 -12.07 4.11 -22.93
CA ASP A 385 -13.17 3.64 -23.79
C ASP A 385 -14.48 4.42 -23.58
N LYS A 386 -14.75 4.82 -22.33
CA LYS A 386 -15.96 5.58 -21.95
C LYS A 386 -15.75 7.09 -21.93
N TRP A 387 -14.61 7.53 -21.42
CA TRP A 387 -14.25 8.94 -21.27
C TRP A 387 -12.83 9.21 -21.78
N PHE A 388 -12.71 9.44 -23.07
CA PHE A 388 -11.42 9.60 -23.76
C PHE A 388 -10.48 10.60 -23.08
N LEU A 389 -10.97 11.81 -22.74
CA LEU A 389 -10.15 12.84 -22.08
C LEU A 389 -9.63 12.41 -20.71
N LEU A 390 -10.47 11.71 -19.94
CA LEU A 390 -10.07 11.20 -18.62
C LEU A 390 -9.04 10.06 -18.77
N GLY A 391 -9.25 9.15 -19.72
CA GLY A 391 -8.27 8.10 -20.04
C GLY A 391 -6.93 8.67 -20.48
N MET A 392 -6.93 9.71 -21.32
CA MET A 392 -5.71 10.41 -21.75
C MET A 392 -5.00 11.07 -20.55
N PHE A 393 -5.73 11.75 -19.66
CA PHE A 393 -5.16 12.34 -18.43
C PHE A 393 -4.52 11.27 -17.54
N LEU A 394 -5.22 10.14 -17.31
CA LEU A 394 -4.68 9.00 -16.54
C LEU A 394 -3.42 8.43 -17.22
N GLY A 395 -3.40 8.34 -18.53
CA GLY A 395 -2.22 7.92 -19.31
C GLY A 395 -1.02 8.85 -19.10
N PHE A 396 -1.21 10.17 -19.15
CA PHE A 396 -0.15 11.13 -18.84
C PHE A 396 0.34 10.99 -17.39
N MET A 397 -0.57 10.84 -16.43
CA MET A 397 -0.21 10.62 -15.02
C MET A 397 0.57 9.32 -14.84
N ALA A 398 0.21 8.26 -15.56
CA ALA A 398 0.94 7.01 -15.56
C ALA A 398 2.36 7.16 -16.14
N ILE A 399 2.51 7.82 -17.28
CA ILE A 399 3.83 8.13 -17.89
C ILE A 399 4.68 8.95 -16.90
N TYR A 400 4.11 9.97 -16.29
CA TYR A 400 4.82 10.77 -15.30
C TYR A 400 5.30 9.93 -14.10
N THR A 401 4.40 9.13 -13.52
CA THR A 401 4.70 8.38 -12.27
C THR A 401 5.57 7.15 -12.50
N TRP A 402 5.44 6.45 -13.65
CA TRP A 402 6.12 5.20 -13.95
C TRP A 402 7.39 5.37 -14.76
N ILE A 403 7.53 6.48 -15.49
CA ILE A 403 8.69 6.76 -16.37
C ILE A 403 9.44 8.01 -15.93
N LEU A 404 8.82 9.18 -15.98
CA LEU A 404 9.52 10.45 -15.79
C LEU A 404 10.07 10.61 -14.37
N LYS A 405 9.25 10.36 -13.34
CA LYS A 405 9.66 10.48 -11.94
C LYS A 405 10.76 9.49 -11.56
N PRO A 406 10.67 8.18 -11.89
CA PRO A 406 11.76 7.23 -11.65
C PRO A 406 13.04 7.58 -12.40
N VAL A 407 12.95 7.97 -13.67
CA VAL A 407 14.12 8.40 -14.46
C VAL A 407 14.80 9.60 -13.80
N PHE A 408 14.05 10.63 -13.43
CA PHE A 408 14.60 11.79 -12.72
C PHE A 408 15.26 11.42 -11.39
N SER A 409 14.58 10.60 -10.58
CA SER A 409 15.11 10.14 -9.29
C SER A 409 16.38 9.31 -9.46
N TYR A 410 16.42 8.45 -10.48
CA TYR A 410 17.57 7.62 -10.80
C TYR A 410 18.75 8.44 -11.32
N THR A 411 18.50 9.41 -12.19
CA THR A 411 19.54 10.35 -12.68
C THR A 411 20.13 11.15 -11.51
N ARG A 412 19.27 11.66 -10.62
CA ARG A 412 19.72 12.34 -9.41
C ARG A 412 20.58 11.42 -8.54
N TYR A 413 20.15 10.17 -8.30
CA TYR A 413 20.89 9.16 -7.56
C TYR A 413 22.29 8.92 -8.17
N LEU A 414 22.41 8.72 -9.48
CA LEU A 414 23.69 8.53 -10.15
C LEU A 414 24.63 9.74 -10.01
N LEU A 415 24.08 10.96 -9.94
CA LEU A 415 24.87 12.19 -9.88
C LEU A 415 25.28 12.57 -8.45
N THR A 416 24.40 12.33 -7.45
CA THR A 416 24.58 12.89 -6.11
C THR A 416 25.01 11.87 -5.06
N GLU A 417 24.82 10.55 -5.29
CA GLU A 417 25.09 9.55 -4.26
C GLU A 417 26.59 9.33 -4.05
N PRO A 418 27.12 9.51 -2.82
CA PRO A 418 28.55 9.34 -2.54
C PRO A 418 29.03 7.89 -2.69
N THR A 419 28.17 6.91 -2.38
CA THR A 419 28.51 5.47 -2.42
C THR A 419 28.89 4.99 -3.82
N ILE A 420 28.39 5.65 -4.87
CA ILE A 420 28.64 5.27 -6.27
C ILE A 420 29.83 6.04 -6.86
N GLN A 421 30.40 7.00 -6.16
CA GLN A 421 31.38 7.94 -6.72
C GLN A 421 32.54 7.23 -7.43
N LYS A 422 33.08 6.14 -6.88
CA LYS A 422 34.17 5.34 -7.48
C LYS A 422 33.74 4.58 -8.74
N PHE A 423 32.46 4.22 -8.87
CA PHE A 423 31.93 3.38 -9.95
C PHE A 423 30.98 4.15 -10.88
N ARG A 424 30.86 5.47 -10.72
CA ARG A 424 29.91 6.33 -11.46
C ARG A 424 30.05 6.20 -12.98
N GLY A 425 31.29 6.18 -13.50
CA GLY A 425 31.52 5.99 -14.93
C GLY A 425 30.90 4.68 -15.45
N ARG A 426 31.17 3.57 -14.77
CA ARG A 426 30.58 2.26 -15.12
C ARG A 426 29.05 2.28 -15.03
N ALA A 427 28.49 2.83 -13.94
CA ALA A 427 27.04 2.90 -13.75
C ALA A 427 26.36 3.72 -14.84
N VAL A 428 26.92 4.87 -15.21
CA VAL A 428 26.38 5.71 -16.30
C VAL A 428 26.47 5.00 -17.67
N THR A 429 27.63 4.40 -17.98
CA THR A 429 27.81 3.69 -19.26
C THR A 429 26.84 2.53 -19.42
N ILE A 430 26.67 1.69 -18.38
CA ILE A 430 25.72 0.56 -18.43
C ILE A 430 24.27 1.07 -18.54
N SER A 431 23.92 2.14 -17.84
CA SER A 431 22.58 2.73 -17.92
C SER A 431 22.28 3.27 -19.33
N LEU A 432 23.24 3.95 -19.95
CA LEU A 432 23.09 4.44 -21.32
C LEU A 432 23.01 3.29 -22.33
N ALA A 433 23.85 2.24 -22.16
CA ALA A 433 23.81 1.03 -23.00
C ALA A 433 22.44 0.31 -22.88
N PHE A 434 21.88 0.23 -21.68
CA PHE A 434 20.54 -0.35 -21.45
C PHE A 434 19.44 0.48 -22.14
N ILE A 435 19.49 1.80 -22.00
CA ILE A 435 18.54 2.70 -22.68
C ILE A 435 18.64 2.53 -24.20
N ALA A 436 19.85 2.53 -24.75
CA ALA A 436 20.07 2.30 -26.17
C ALA A 436 19.52 0.93 -26.63
N LEU A 437 19.75 -0.12 -25.85
CA LEU A 437 19.22 -1.48 -26.12
C LEU A 437 17.68 -1.48 -26.17
N VAL A 438 17.02 -0.78 -25.22
CA VAL A 438 15.55 -0.66 -25.19
C VAL A 438 15.05 0.08 -26.44
N PHE A 439 15.68 1.18 -26.83
CA PHE A 439 15.29 1.91 -28.05
C PHE A 439 15.48 1.07 -29.32
N VAL A 440 16.59 0.34 -29.43
CA VAL A 440 16.83 -0.59 -30.52
C VAL A 440 15.77 -1.69 -30.53
N GLY A 441 15.45 -2.28 -29.35
CA GLY A 441 14.41 -3.29 -29.23
C GLY A 441 13.04 -2.78 -29.69
N ILE A 442 12.64 -1.58 -29.26
CA ILE A 442 11.38 -0.96 -29.68
C ILE A 442 11.36 -0.72 -31.20
N TYR A 443 12.48 -0.28 -31.78
CA TYR A 443 12.58 -0.04 -33.20
C TYR A 443 12.49 -1.29 -34.07
N TYR A 444 13.11 -2.40 -33.64
CA TYR A 444 13.18 -3.64 -34.41
C TYR A 444 12.04 -4.64 -34.11
N ILE A 445 11.30 -4.52 -33.01
CA ILE A 445 10.15 -5.39 -32.74
C ILE A 445 8.97 -4.95 -33.61
N PRO A 446 8.54 -5.78 -34.60
CA PRO A 446 7.40 -5.41 -35.44
C PRO A 446 6.13 -5.34 -34.60
N ALA A 447 5.55 -4.15 -34.51
CA ALA A 447 4.23 -3.99 -33.90
C ALA A 447 3.17 -4.53 -34.87
N VAL A 448 2.34 -5.44 -34.40
CA VAL A 448 1.19 -5.93 -35.17
C VAL A 448 0.14 -4.82 -35.23
N ASN A 449 0.10 -4.09 -36.33
CA ASN A 449 -0.95 -3.11 -36.61
C ASN A 449 -2.23 -3.83 -37.02
N ALA A 450 -3.06 -4.23 -36.06
CA ALA A 450 -4.40 -4.73 -36.30
C ALA A 450 -5.42 -3.67 -35.90
N VAL A 451 -6.14 -3.14 -36.89
CA VAL A 451 -7.28 -2.25 -36.66
C VAL A 451 -8.55 -3.14 -36.66
N ARG A 452 -9.26 -3.16 -35.56
CA ARG A 452 -10.62 -3.76 -35.49
C ARG A 452 -11.62 -2.68 -35.93
N ALA A 453 -12.15 -2.79 -37.12
CA ALA A 453 -13.27 -1.98 -37.55
C ALA A 453 -14.53 -2.85 -37.62
N PRO A 454 -15.65 -2.48 -36.99
CA PRO A 454 -16.93 -3.11 -37.28
C PRO A 454 -17.28 -2.79 -38.74
N GLY A 455 -17.44 -3.83 -39.56
CA GLY A 455 -17.79 -3.70 -40.96
C GLY A 455 -19.08 -4.44 -41.28
N VAL A 456 -19.90 -3.89 -42.16
CA VAL A 456 -21.06 -4.54 -42.72
C VAL A 456 -20.66 -5.11 -44.07
N ILE A 457 -20.75 -6.43 -44.22
CA ILE A 457 -20.48 -7.09 -45.52
C ILE A 457 -21.80 -7.21 -46.26
N PHE A 458 -21.89 -6.56 -47.42
CA PHE A 458 -23.02 -6.73 -48.33
C PHE A 458 -22.76 -7.91 -49.28
N ILE A 459 -23.53 -8.97 -49.17
CA ILE A 459 -23.51 -10.10 -50.10
C ILE A 459 -24.80 -10.08 -50.87
N GLY A 460 -24.80 -9.55 -52.08
CA GLY A 460 -25.99 -9.47 -52.90
C GLY A 460 -27.05 -8.54 -52.32
N ARG A 461 -28.33 -8.90 -52.46
CA ARG A 461 -29.47 -8.11 -51.96
C ARG A 461 -29.81 -8.32 -50.48
N THR A 462 -29.04 -9.09 -49.73
CA THR A 462 -29.34 -9.43 -48.34
C THR A 462 -28.27 -8.84 -47.39
N LEU A 463 -28.72 -8.10 -46.41
CA LEU A 463 -27.88 -7.50 -45.33
C LEU A 463 -27.65 -8.55 -44.26
N TYR A 464 -26.40 -8.93 -44.02
CA TYR A 464 -26.03 -9.72 -42.84
C TYR A 464 -25.15 -8.85 -41.90
N CYS A 465 -25.63 -8.61 -40.70
CA CYS A 465 -24.85 -8.08 -39.61
C CYS A 465 -24.06 -9.24 -38.98
N ILE A 466 -22.75 -9.25 -39.14
CA ILE A 466 -21.88 -10.19 -38.40
C ILE A 466 -21.36 -9.44 -37.18
N GLN A 467 -21.99 -9.70 -36.05
CA GLN A 467 -21.52 -9.27 -34.75
C GLN A 467 -20.57 -10.37 -34.22
N SER A 468 -19.28 -10.18 -34.38
CA SER A 468 -18.19 -10.74 -33.62
C SER A 468 -16.96 -11.10 -34.49
N GLY A 469 -15.83 -10.51 -34.12
CA GLY A 469 -14.54 -11.16 -34.05
C GLY A 469 -13.87 -11.73 -35.31
N PHE A 470 -13.86 -11.04 -36.45
CA PHE A 470 -12.95 -11.43 -37.54
C PHE A 470 -11.61 -10.70 -37.43
N ARG A 471 -10.52 -11.44 -37.19
CA ARG A 471 -9.15 -10.97 -37.45
C ARG A 471 -8.92 -11.07 -38.96
N ALA A 472 -9.07 -9.98 -39.68
CA ALA A 472 -8.59 -9.90 -41.05
C ALA A 472 -7.08 -9.59 -41.02
N ALA A 473 -6.26 -10.60 -41.24
CA ALA A 473 -4.86 -10.40 -41.58
C ALA A 473 -4.83 -9.93 -43.06
N PHE A 474 -4.64 -8.64 -43.29
CA PHE A 474 -4.34 -8.17 -44.65
C PHE A 474 -2.89 -8.58 -44.98
N ARG A 475 -2.73 -9.63 -45.77
CA ARG A 475 -1.54 -9.85 -46.60
C ARG A 475 -1.72 -8.97 -47.83
N ASP A 476 -0.70 -8.17 -48.12
CA ASP A 476 -0.53 -7.34 -49.29
C ASP A 476 -1.04 -8.04 -50.56
N GLN A 477 -2.21 -7.66 -51.03
CA GLN A 477 -2.64 -7.94 -52.38
C GLN A 477 -3.17 -6.65 -53.01
N THR A 478 -2.45 -6.16 -53.98
CA THR A 478 -2.75 -5.06 -54.85
C THR A 478 -4.14 -5.17 -55.45
N TRP A 479 -5.07 -4.34 -54.97
CA TRP A 479 -6.37 -4.16 -55.60
C TRP A 479 -6.19 -3.23 -56.85
N ARG A 480 -6.26 -3.80 -58.03
CA ARG A 480 -6.46 -3.02 -59.25
C ARG A 480 -7.84 -2.35 -59.18
N ARG A 481 -7.84 -1.04 -59.24
CA ARG A 481 -9.05 -0.24 -59.52
C ARG A 481 -9.62 -0.70 -60.86
N ARG A 482 -10.82 -1.22 -60.91
CA ARG A 482 -11.67 -1.16 -62.10
C ARG A 482 -12.68 -0.03 -61.88
N SER A 483 -12.56 1.02 -62.66
CA SER A 483 -13.52 2.05 -62.88
C SER A 483 -14.77 1.49 -63.58
N PHE A 484 -15.92 1.74 -63.03
CA PHE A 484 -17.13 2.06 -63.76
C PHE A 484 -17.78 3.26 -63.11
#